data_537c428dfae767f0f6d0fd91f2dff182
#
_entry.id   537c428dfae767f0f6d0fd91f2dff182
#
_cell.length_a   1.000
_cell.length_b   1.000
_cell.length_c   1.000
_cell.angle_alpha   90.00
_cell.angle_beta   90.00
_cell.angle_gamma   90.00
#
_symmetry.space_group_name_H-M   'P 1'
#
loop_
_entity.id
_entity.type
_entity.pdbx_description
1 polymer ?
#
loop_
_entity_poly.entity_id
_entity_poly.type
_entity_poly.pdbx_seq_one_letter_code
_entity_poly.pdbx_strand_id
1 'polypeptide(L)'
;MSFKNWLKGRNPGVEILDRNGVRSLHLGGTAIQSAIRLATPDMLELHYTRTMMAALLFNDAPRELLMIGLGGGSIVRFAYSRLPETRTTAVEIQPEVVAAARAWFGVPPDDARLNVEVADGLAYLQAHPRSADLLLMDAFEGHESPAHLRTLGAYEACYATLRPHGILVQNFMASDSKLDTCLERLSEAFDRRVLILPSGDRANTIAFGFRTATRRWPIEHLKARAIRLEQQFELGFQAMLKDLLANNAGSASQLLLGDAD
;
A
#
# COMPACT_ATOMS: atom_id res chain seq x y z
N MET A 1 5.70 -24.60 25.80
CA MET A 1 5.07 -25.10 24.56
C MET A 1 5.49 -24.20 23.41
N SER A 2 6.05 -24.75 22.34
CA SER A 2 6.51 -23.96 21.21
C SER A 2 5.30 -23.39 20.46
N PHE A 3 5.34 -22.12 20.17
CA PHE A 3 4.34 -21.34 19.41
C PHE A 3 3.91 -21.97 18.07
N LYS A 4 4.85 -22.68 17.40
CA LYS A 4 4.59 -23.48 16.19
C LYS A 4 3.47 -24.51 16.33
N ASN A 5 3.24 -25.03 17.54
CA ASN A 5 2.28 -26.13 17.76
C ASN A 5 0.84 -25.66 17.98
N TRP A 6 0.63 -24.40 18.37
CA TRP A 6 -0.73 -23.88 18.59
C TRP A 6 -1.46 -23.54 17.29
N LEU A 7 -0.70 -23.01 16.31
CA LEU A 7 -1.27 -22.64 14.98
C LEU A 7 -1.43 -23.83 14.02
N LYS A 8 -0.54 -24.84 14.09
CA LYS A 8 -0.61 -26.04 13.24
C LYS A 8 -1.91 -26.84 13.34
N GLY A 9 -2.66 -26.69 14.42
CA GLY A 9 -3.96 -27.38 14.62
C GLY A 9 -5.16 -26.58 14.10
N ARG A 10 -5.01 -25.30 13.74
CA ARG A 10 -6.15 -24.43 13.36
C ARG A 10 -6.05 -23.84 11.96
N ASN A 11 -4.83 -23.72 11.40
CA ASN A 11 -4.68 -23.21 10.03
C ASN A 11 -3.30 -23.54 9.44
N PRO A 12 -3.19 -24.47 8.49
CA PRO A 12 -1.89 -24.92 7.97
C PRO A 12 -1.16 -23.87 7.09
N GLY A 13 -1.78 -22.71 6.82
CA GLY A 13 -1.22 -21.69 5.93
C GLY A 13 -0.61 -20.46 6.61
N VAL A 14 -0.94 -20.16 7.88
CA VAL A 14 -0.46 -18.94 8.58
C VAL A 14 0.64 -19.32 9.58
N GLU A 15 1.84 -18.79 9.39
CA GLU A 15 2.98 -18.98 10.30
C GLU A 15 3.46 -17.61 10.82
N ILE A 16 3.69 -17.52 12.15
CA ILE A 16 4.20 -16.32 12.81
C ILE A 16 5.54 -16.66 13.44
N LEU A 17 6.56 -15.85 13.15
CA LEU A 17 7.91 -16.04 13.63
C LEU A 17 8.39 -14.76 14.34
N ASP A 18 8.99 -14.93 15.52
CA ASP A 18 9.68 -13.86 16.25
C ASP A 18 11.19 -14.08 16.14
N ARG A 19 11.92 -13.13 15.54
CA ARG A 19 13.37 -13.18 15.42
C ARG A 19 13.96 -11.77 15.58
N ASN A 20 14.93 -11.62 16.46
CA ASN A 20 15.66 -10.36 16.72
C ASN A 20 14.73 -9.15 16.98
N GLY A 21 13.64 -9.36 17.74
CA GLY A 21 12.68 -8.29 18.06
C GLY A 21 11.75 -7.91 16.92
N VAL A 22 11.79 -8.65 15.81
CA VAL A 22 10.85 -8.51 14.68
C VAL A 22 9.92 -9.72 14.64
N ARG A 23 8.62 -9.46 14.57
CA ARG A 23 7.58 -10.47 14.30
C ARG A 23 7.23 -10.43 12.83
N SER A 24 7.24 -11.60 12.18
CA SER A 24 6.88 -11.75 10.77
C SER A 24 5.71 -12.70 10.56
N LEU A 25 4.90 -12.40 9.55
CA LEU A 25 3.81 -13.23 9.03
C LEU A 25 4.26 -13.92 7.76
N HIS A 26 4.00 -15.23 7.66
CA HIS A 26 4.26 -16.04 6.48
C HIS A 26 2.99 -16.81 6.10
N LEU A 27 2.72 -16.91 4.80
CA LEU A 27 1.56 -17.61 4.24
C LEU A 27 2.05 -18.77 3.35
N GLY A 28 2.26 -19.95 3.97
CA GLY A 28 2.62 -21.16 3.25
C GLY A 28 4.00 -21.20 2.59
N GLY A 29 4.93 -20.28 2.92
CA GLY A 29 6.25 -20.19 2.33
C GLY A 29 7.26 -19.43 3.17
N THR A 30 8.48 -19.22 2.63
CA THR A 30 9.56 -18.48 3.31
C THR A 30 9.45 -16.97 3.16
N ALA A 31 8.63 -16.48 2.23
CA ALA A 31 8.44 -15.05 2.01
C ALA A 31 7.78 -14.38 3.22
N ILE A 32 8.31 -13.21 3.61
CA ILE A 32 7.73 -12.36 4.66
C ILE A 32 6.60 -11.57 4.02
N GLN A 33 5.35 -11.86 4.42
CA GLN A 33 4.17 -11.12 3.96
C GLN A 33 3.96 -9.83 4.75
N SER A 34 4.33 -9.84 6.01
CA SER A 34 4.29 -8.64 6.87
C SER A 34 5.28 -8.77 8.00
N ALA A 35 5.77 -7.65 8.49
CA ALA A 35 6.66 -7.60 9.64
C ALA A 35 6.36 -6.39 10.54
N ILE A 36 6.59 -6.57 11.85
CA ILE A 36 6.50 -5.51 12.83
C ILE A 36 7.68 -5.60 13.79
N ARG A 37 8.26 -4.45 14.13
CA ARG A 37 9.24 -4.36 15.21
C ARG A 37 8.50 -4.26 16.54
N LEU A 38 8.72 -5.22 17.42
CA LEU A 38 7.97 -5.32 18.68
C LEU A 38 8.20 -4.11 19.62
N ALA A 39 9.37 -3.48 19.54
CA ALA A 39 9.70 -2.30 20.34
C ALA A 39 9.02 -1.01 19.81
N THR A 40 8.69 -0.94 18.51
CA THR A 40 8.08 0.22 17.85
C THR A 40 7.00 -0.24 16.88
N PRO A 41 5.90 -0.82 17.39
CA PRO A 41 4.92 -1.53 16.56
C PRO A 41 4.18 -0.63 15.56
N ASP A 42 4.11 0.68 15.81
CA ASP A 42 3.45 1.65 14.93
C ASP A 42 4.33 2.15 13.79
N MET A 43 5.62 1.73 13.76
CA MET A 43 6.53 2.06 12.67
C MET A 43 6.45 1.01 11.56
N LEU A 44 6.61 1.46 10.32
CA LEU A 44 6.66 0.56 9.16
C LEU A 44 8.04 -0.10 9.07
N GLU A 45 8.11 -1.42 9.25
CA GLU A 45 9.36 -2.17 9.25
C GLU A 45 9.87 -2.44 7.83
N LEU A 46 8.99 -2.83 6.90
CA LEU A 46 9.36 -3.21 5.53
C LEU A 46 9.52 -1.97 4.62
N HIS A 47 10.51 -2.00 3.73
CA HIS A 47 10.80 -0.90 2.82
C HIS A 47 9.61 -0.54 1.92
N TYR A 48 8.94 -1.55 1.36
CA TYR A 48 7.82 -1.29 0.45
C TYR A 48 6.65 -0.59 1.15
N THR A 49 6.35 -0.92 2.41
CA THR A 49 5.26 -0.26 3.15
C THR A 49 5.56 1.21 3.40
N ARG A 50 6.83 1.56 3.66
CA ARG A 50 7.28 2.96 3.75
C ARG A 50 7.13 3.66 2.41
N THR A 51 7.54 2.99 1.32
CA THR A 51 7.45 3.53 -0.04
C THR A 51 6.01 3.77 -0.49
N MET A 52 5.07 2.91 -0.09
CA MET A 52 3.64 3.13 -0.36
C MET A 52 3.13 4.44 0.27
N MET A 53 3.68 4.85 1.41
CA MET A 53 3.33 6.13 2.06
C MET A 53 3.84 7.36 1.31
N ALA A 54 4.67 7.22 0.26
CA ALA A 54 5.03 8.34 -0.61
C ALA A 54 3.81 9.01 -1.28
N ALA A 55 2.64 8.35 -1.32
CA ALA A 55 1.37 8.97 -1.70
C ALA A 55 1.05 10.24 -0.90
N LEU A 56 1.51 10.34 0.35
CA LEU A 56 1.35 11.52 1.20
C LEU A 56 2.08 12.75 0.65
N LEU A 57 3.07 12.60 -0.24
CA LEU A 57 3.66 13.71 -0.98
C LEU A 57 2.64 14.45 -1.86
N PHE A 58 1.57 13.77 -2.27
CA PHE A 58 0.53 14.31 -3.16
C PHE A 58 -0.78 14.60 -2.44
N ASN A 59 -1.08 13.85 -1.38
CA ASN A 59 -2.23 14.09 -0.49
C ASN A 59 -1.79 13.81 0.95
N ASP A 60 -1.42 14.84 1.70
CA ASP A 60 -0.86 14.74 3.07
C ASP A 60 -1.92 14.63 4.18
N ALA A 61 -3.21 14.74 3.84
CA ALA A 61 -4.32 14.63 4.77
C ALA A 61 -5.51 13.84 4.17
N PRO A 62 -5.31 12.56 3.79
CA PRO A 62 -6.40 11.74 3.26
C PRO A 62 -7.47 11.53 4.33
N ARG A 63 -8.75 11.63 3.97
CA ARG A 63 -9.86 11.36 4.88
C ARG A 63 -10.31 9.90 4.84
N GLU A 64 -10.23 9.27 3.67
CA GLU A 64 -10.65 7.88 3.43
C GLU A 64 -9.50 7.09 2.82
N LEU A 65 -8.99 6.13 3.56
CA LEU A 65 -8.00 5.16 3.11
C LEU A 65 -8.68 3.80 2.95
N LEU A 66 -8.64 3.25 1.76
CA LEU A 66 -9.07 1.89 1.46
C LEU A 66 -7.84 1.03 1.17
N MET A 67 -7.74 -0.12 1.83
CA MET A 67 -6.65 -1.08 1.62
C MET A 67 -7.21 -2.42 1.17
N ILE A 68 -6.74 -2.95 0.05
CA ILE A 68 -7.02 -4.31 -0.42
C ILE A 68 -5.80 -5.18 -0.11
N GLY A 69 -6.03 -6.18 0.73
CA GLY A 69 -5.00 -6.95 1.41
C GLY A 69 -4.65 -6.34 2.78
N LEU A 70 -4.63 -7.17 3.82
CA LEU A 70 -4.33 -6.75 5.19
C LEU A 70 -2.95 -7.20 5.64
N GLY A 71 -2.61 -8.46 5.36
CA GLY A 71 -1.42 -9.09 5.92
C GLY A 71 -1.39 -8.97 7.46
N GLY A 72 -0.27 -8.56 8.03
CA GLY A 72 -0.16 -8.25 9.46
C GLY A 72 -0.68 -6.85 9.85
N GLY A 73 -1.31 -6.13 8.93
CA GLY A 73 -1.93 -4.83 9.18
C GLY A 73 -0.95 -3.69 9.50
N SER A 74 0.29 -3.74 9.01
CA SER A 74 1.31 -2.73 9.31
C SER A 74 0.87 -1.33 8.88
N ILE A 75 0.35 -1.19 7.64
CA ILE A 75 -0.13 0.11 7.13
C ILE A 75 -1.40 0.55 7.87
N VAL A 76 -2.31 -0.38 8.18
CA VAL A 76 -3.53 -0.09 8.94
C VAL A 76 -3.21 0.46 10.32
N ARG A 77 -2.27 -0.15 11.05
CA ARG A 77 -1.83 0.37 12.35
C ARG A 77 -1.16 1.72 12.24
N PHE A 78 -0.27 1.88 11.25
CA PHE A 78 0.37 3.17 10.98
C PHE A 78 -0.67 4.26 10.72
N ALA A 79 -1.64 4.01 9.83
CA ALA A 79 -2.71 4.96 9.54
C ALA A 79 -3.54 5.27 10.80
N TYR A 80 -3.91 4.25 11.57
CA TYR A 80 -4.70 4.41 12.78
C TYR A 80 -4.00 5.27 13.84
N SER A 81 -2.69 5.07 14.04
CA SER A 81 -1.90 5.78 15.07
C SER A 81 -1.34 7.12 14.61
N ARG A 82 -1.00 7.26 13.31
CA ARG A 82 -0.25 8.41 12.81
C ARG A 82 -1.06 9.35 11.91
N LEU A 83 -2.23 8.91 11.43
CA LEU A 83 -3.17 9.71 10.62
C LEU A 83 -4.52 9.80 11.34
N PRO A 84 -4.64 10.57 12.44
CA PRO A 84 -5.81 10.54 13.33
C PRO A 84 -7.11 11.00 12.66
N GLU A 85 -7.04 11.78 11.59
CA GLU A 85 -8.19 12.27 10.84
C GLU A 85 -8.63 11.32 9.69
N THR A 86 -7.87 10.23 9.47
CA THR A 86 -8.13 9.27 8.41
C THR A 86 -9.03 8.14 8.92
N ARG A 87 -10.10 7.85 8.18
CA ARG A 87 -10.84 6.59 8.31
C ARG A 87 -10.22 5.55 7.39
N THR A 88 -9.99 4.36 7.92
CA THR A 88 -9.36 3.26 7.21
C THR A 88 -10.32 2.10 7.08
N THR A 89 -10.55 1.63 5.86
CA THR A 89 -11.19 0.35 5.59
C THR A 89 -10.15 -0.59 5.01
N ALA A 90 -10.00 -1.79 5.58
CA ALA A 90 -9.15 -2.85 5.05
C ALA A 90 -10.02 -4.03 4.62
N VAL A 91 -9.79 -4.54 3.42
CA VAL A 91 -10.50 -5.68 2.84
C VAL A 91 -9.51 -6.82 2.69
N GLU A 92 -9.78 -7.93 3.35
CA GLU A 92 -8.95 -9.14 3.34
C GLU A 92 -9.81 -10.34 3.00
N ILE A 93 -9.37 -11.16 2.03
CA ILE A 93 -10.14 -12.31 1.59
C ILE A 93 -10.06 -13.49 2.58
N GLN A 94 -8.98 -13.56 3.38
CA GLN A 94 -8.72 -14.66 4.29
C GLN A 94 -9.07 -14.28 5.75
N PRO A 95 -10.14 -14.81 6.35
CA PRO A 95 -10.52 -14.52 7.74
C PRO A 95 -9.42 -14.90 8.73
N GLU A 96 -8.60 -15.87 8.41
CA GLU A 96 -7.47 -16.32 9.22
C GLU A 96 -6.36 -15.28 9.30
N VAL A 97 -6.12 -14.55 8.21
CA VAL A 97 -5.16 -13.43 8.18
C VAL A 97 -5.68 -12.31 9.07
N VAL A 98 -6.97 -11.98 9.01
CA VAL A 98 -7.59 -10.99 9.91
C VAL A 98 -7.45 -11.40 11.37
N ALA A 99 -7.74 -12.67 11.70
CA ALA A 99 -7.59 -13.19 13.06
C ALA A 99 -6.13 -13.10 13.54
N ALA A 100 -5.15 -13.45 12.68
CA ALA A 100 -3.73 -13.35 12.99
C ALA A 100 -3.28 -11.90 13.17
N ALA A 101 -3.71 -10.97 12.31
CA ALA A 101 -3.39 -9.56 12.39
C ALA A 101 -3.86 -8.94 13.72
N ARG A 102 -5.07 -9.28 14.17
CA ARG A 102 -5.61 -8.82 15.45
C ARG A 102 -4.92 -9.47 16.65
N ALA A 103 -4.73 -10.79 16.62
CA ALA A 103 -4.19 -11.53 17.75
C ALA A 103 -2.70 -11.29 17.97
N TRP A 104 -1.93 -11.06 16.91
CA TRP A 104 -0.46 -11.11 16.96
C TRP A 104 0.23 -9.84 16.49
N PHE A 105 -0.41 -9.02 15.66
CA PHE A 105 0.19 -7.82 15.10
C PHE A 105 -0.42 -6.53 15.63
N GLY A 106 -1.34 -6.61 16.57
CA GLY A 106 -1.90 -5.43 17.24
C GLY A 106 -2.79 -4.56 16.37
N VAL A 107 -3.43 -5.14 15.34
CA VAL A 107 -4.50 -4.43 14.61
C VAL A 107 -5.65 -4.15 15.57
N PRO A 108 -6.06 -2.89 15.75
CA PRO A 108 -7.13 -2.54 16.69
C PRO A 108 -8.48 -3.19 16.32
N PRO A 109 -9.41 -3.34 17.26
CA PRO A 109 -10.79 -3.67 16.93
C PRO A 109 -11.40 -2.58 16.05
N ASP A 110 -12.48 -2.94 15.33
CA ASP A 110 -13.23 -1.98 14.52
C ASP A 110 -13.86 -0.90 15.40
N ASP A 111 -13.81 0.34 14.91
CA ASP A 111 -14.39 1.52 15.54
C ASP A 111 -14.84 2.55 14.50
N ALA A 112 -15.06 3.82 14.90
CA ALA A 112 -15.46 4.88 13.99
C ALA A 112 -14.39 5.23 12.90
N ARG A 113 -13.13 4.82 13.09
CA ARG A 113 -12.00 5.12 12.19
C ARG A 113 -11.38 3.90 11.52
N LEU A 114 -11.68 2.70 11.98
CA LEU A 114 -11.15 1.46 11.42
C LEU A 114 -12.28 0.46 11.20
N ASN A 115 -12.36 -0.07 9.98
CA ASN A 115 -13.22 -1.18 9.61
C ASN A 115 -12.40 -2.24 8.87
N VAL A 116 -12.47 -3.49 9.30
CA VAL A 116 -11.80 -4.62 8.63
C VAL A 116 -12.84 -5.60 8.13
N GLU A 117 -12.97 -5.72 6.81
CA GLU A 117 -13.96 -6.57 6.15
C GLU A 117 -13.33 -7.82 5.55
N VAL A 118 -14.00 -8.96 5.74
CA VAL A 118 -13.64 -10.21 5.07
C VAL A 118 -14.43 -10.30 3.78
N ALA A 119 -13.77 -9.97 2.64
CA ALA A 119 -14.42 -9.94 1.33
C ALA A 119 -13.39 -10.11 0.19
N ASP A 120 -13.89 -10.41 -1.03
CA ASP A 120 -13.10 -10.30 -2.25
C ASP A 120 -12.84 -8.84 -2.61
N GLY A 121 -11.56 -8.50 -2.83
CA GLY A 121 -11.13 -7.12 -3.06
C GLY A 121 -11.73 -6.50 -4.34
N LEU A 122 -11.84 -7.26 -5.44
CA LEU A 122 -12.41 -6.75 -6.68
C LEU A 122 -13.91 -6.49 -6.56
N ALA A 123 -14.64 -7.43 -5.94
CA ALA A 123 -16.06 -7.26 -5.68
C ALA A 123 -16.32 -6.04 -4.78
N TYR A 124 -15.47 -5.84 -3.77
CA TYR A 124 -15.55 -4.68 -2.89
C TYR A 124 -15.34 -3.37 -3.66
N LEU A 125 -14.28 -3.28 -4.50
CA LEU A 125 -14.01 -2.10 -5.32
C LEU A 125 -15.18 -1.74 -6.23
N GLN A 126 -15.76 -2.74 -6.90
CA GLN A 126 -16.92 -2.55 -7.80
C GLN A 126 -18.17 -2.06 -7.08
N ALA A 127 -18.37 -2.47 -5.81
CA ALA A 127 -19.51 -2.06 -5.00
C ALA A 127 -19.35 -0.67 -4.36
N HIS A 128 -18.12 -0.12 -4.28
CA HIS A 128 -17.84 1.11 -3.53
C HIS A 128 -17.18 2.22 -4.40
N PRO A 129 -17.84 2.72 -5.46
CA PRO A 129 -17.29 3.80 -6.27
C PRO A 129 -17.19 5.10 -5.45
N ARG A 130 -16.16 5.91 -5.75
CA ARG A 130 -15.90 7.23 -5.12
C ARG A 130 -15.85 7.19 -3.60
N SER A 131 -15.24 6.16 -3.03
CA SER A 131 -15.16 5.95 -1.58
C SER A 131 -13.80 6.30 -0.98
N ALA A 132 -12.70 6.33 -1.78
CA ALA A 132 -11.35 6.47 -1.26
C ALA A 132 -10.60 7.70 -1.78
N ASP A 133 -9.87 8.36 -0.88
CA ASP A 133 -8.86 9.37 -1.21
C ASP A 133 -7.50 8.70 -1.50
N LEU A 134 -7.17 7.64 -0.74
CA LEU A 134 -6.07 6.73 -0.99
C LEU A 134 -6.61 5.30 -1.10
N LEU A 135 -6.30 4.63 -2.21
CA LEU A 135 -6.55 3.21 -2.41
C LEU A 135 -5.22 2.47 -2.47
N LEU A 136 -4.95 1.63 -1.48
CA LEU A 136 -3.74 0.83 -1.42
C LEU A 136 -4.04 -0.61 -1.83
N MET A 137 -3.33 -1.11 -2.83
CA MET A 137 -3.43 -2.47 -3.33
C MET A 137 -2.18 -3.24 -2.93
N ASP A 138 -2.29 -4.10 -1.91
CA ASP A 138 -1.20 -4.92 -1.35
C ASP A 138 -1.65 -6.37 -1.15
N ALA A 139 -2.33 -6.92 -2.18
CA ALA A 139 -2.82 -8.30 -2.19
C ALA A 139 -1.91 -9.18 -3.03
N PHE A 140 -1.47 -10.30 -2.45
CA PHE A 140 -0.57 -11.26 -3.09
C PHE A 140 -1.04 -12.71 -2.91
N GLU A 141 -0.83 -13.52 -3.95
CA GLU A 141 -0.85 -14.98 -3.93
C GLU A 141 0.57 -15.49 -4.22
N GLY A 142 1.29 -15.90 -3.17
CA GLY A 142 2.72 -16.19 -3.28
C GLY A 142 3.56 -14.93 -3.56
N HIS A 143 4.11 -14.82 -4.77
CA HIS A 143 4.95 -13.68 -5.20
C HIS A 143 4.29 -12.79 -6.26
N GLU A 144 3.04 -13.05 -6.62
CA GLU A 144 2.31 -12.30 -7.64
C GLU A 144 1.01 -11.73 -7.07
N SER A 145 0.56 -10.60 -7.60
CA SER A 145 -0.82 -10.17 -7.34
C SER A 145 -1.82 -11.15 -7.95
N PRO A 146 -2.98 -11.40 -7.34
CA PRO A 146 -4.01 -12.31 -7.87
C PRO A 146 -4.38 -11.97 -9.31
N ALA A 147 -4.55 -12.98 -10.16
CA ALA A 147 -4.74 -12.79 -11.59
C ALA A 147 -5.95 -11.90 -11.93
N HIS A 148 -7.05 -12.00 -11.17
CA HIS A 148 -8.25 -11.19 -11.34
C HIS A 148 -8.06 -9.71 -10.98
N LEU A 149 -7.09 -9.38 -10.11
CA LEU A 149 -6.72 -8.01 -9.75
C LEU A 149 -5.71 -7.35 -10.71
N ARG A 150 -5.21 -8.08 -11.71
CA ARG A 150 -4.23 -7.60 -12.71
C ARG A 150 -4.85 -7.31 -14.07
N THR A 151 -6.16 -7.32 -14.17
CA THR A 151 -6.88 -7.03 -15.43
C THR A 151 -7.10 -5.53 -15.62
N LEU A 152 -7.28 -5.08 -16.88
CA LEU A 152 -7.67 -3.70 -17.15
C LEU A 152 -8.95 -3.32 -16.38
N GLY A 153 -9.98 -4.19 -16.40
CA GLY A 153 -11.23 -3.96 -15.69
C GLY A 153 -11.05 -3.83 -14.16
N ALA A 154 -10.04 -4.51 -13.57
CA ALA A 154 -9.71 -4.31 -12.15
C ALA A 154 -9.11 -2.92 -11.89
N TYR A 155 -8.21 -2.43 -12.76
CA TYR A 155 -7.67 -1.07 -12.64
C TYR A 155 -8.72 0.01 -12.92
N GLU A 156 -9.67 -0.23 -13.84
CA GLU A 156 -10.84 0.64 -14.05
C GLU A 156 -11.72 0.68 -12.79
N ALA A 157 -11.93 -0.46 -12.12
CA ALA A 157 -12.62 -0.50 -10.83
C ALA A 157 -11.85 0.29 -9.74
N CYS A 158 -10.52 0.17 -9.69
CA CYS A 158 -9.69 1.01 -8.80
C CYS A 158 -9.89 2.49 -9.11
N TYR A 159 -9.86 2.89 -10.40
CA TYR A 159 -10.11 4.28 -10.79
C TYR A 159 -11.51 4.76 -10.38
N ALA A 160 -12.53 3.93 -10.58
CA ALA A 160 -13.92 4.26 -10.20
C ALA A 160 -14.10 4.43 -8.67
N THR A 161 -13.37 3.63 -7.87
CA THR A 161 -13.39 3.68 -6.40
C THR A 161 -12.78 4.96 -5.83
N LEU A 162 -11.83 5.57 -6.53
CA LEU A 162 -11.20 6.80 -6.07
C LEU A 162 -12.17 8.00 -6.14
N ARG A 163 -12.07 8.90 -5.18
CA ARG A 163 -12.67 10.24 -5.21
C ARG A 163 -11.92 11.15 -6.19
N PRO A 164 -12.48 12.31 -6.56
CA PRO A 164 -11.70 13.34 -7.26
C PRO A 164 -10.41 13.65 -6.49
N HIS A 165 -9.27 13.69 -7.20
CA HIS A 165 -7.91 13.81 -6.64
C HIS A 165 -7.43 12.61 -5.81
N GLY A 166 -8.15 11.49 -5.85
CA GLY A 166 -7.72 10.25 -5.19
C GLY A 166 -6.53 9.60 -5.90
N ILE A 167 -5.81 8.76 -5.15
CA ILE A 167 -4.56 8.13 -5.58
C ILE A 167 -4.66 6.62 -5.34
N LEU A 168 -4.43 5.84 -6.39
CA LEU A 168 -4.11 4.42 -6.29
C LEU A 168 -2.63 4.26 -5.94
N VAL A 169 -2.33 3.37 -5.01
CA VAL A 169 -0.98 2.93 -4.64
C VAL A 169 -0.91 1.43 -4.78
N GLN A 170 -0.28 0.95 -5.84
CA GLN A 170 -0.18 -0.47 -6.16
C GLN A 170 1.21 -0.98 -5.83
N ASN A 171 1.30 -2.01 -5.00
CA ASN A 171 2.54 -2.74 -4.74
C ASN A 171 2.72 -3.86 -5.77
N PHE A 172 3.90 -3.92 -6.40
CA PHE A 172 4.34 -5.01 -7.27
C PHE A 172 5.67 -5.57 -6.77
N MET A 173 5.87 -6.88 -6.89
CA MET A 173 7.20 -7.46 -6.76
C MET A 173 8.03 -7.08 -7.98
N ALA A 174 9.26 -6.58 -7.79
CA ALA A 174 10.15 -6.22 -8.89
C ALA A 174 10.55 -7.42 -9.76
N SER A 175 10.44 -8.63 -9.22
CA SER A 175 10.70 -9.91 -9.93
C SER A 175 9.47 -10.47 -10.65
N ASP A 176 8.31 -9.82 -10.60
CA ASP A 176 7.09 -10.29 -11.27
C ASP A 176 7.28 -10.22 -12.79
N SER A 177 7.22 -11.36 -13.46
CA SER A 177 7.37 -11.46 -14.92
C SER A 177 6.28 -10.72 -15.72
N LYS A 178 5.21 -10.31 -15.07
CA LYS A 178 4.07 -9.58 -15.66
C LYS A 178 4.03 -8.10 -15.26
N LEU A 179 5.08 -7.62 -14.58
CA LEU A 179 5.15 -6.24 -14.09
C LEU A 179 4.85 -5.22 -15.20
N ASP A 180 5.53 -5.33 -16.35
CA ASP A 180 5.35 -4.40 -17.47
C ASP A 180 3.89 -4.40 -17.98
N THR A 181 3.31 -5.59 -18.18
CA THR A 181 1.91 -5.73 -18.60
C THR A 181 0.93 -5.13 -17.57
N CYS A 182 1.23 -5.27 -16.28
CA CYS A 182 0.41 -4.66 -15.22
C CYS A 182 0.52 -3.14 -15.24
N LEU A 183 1.74 -2.61 -15.41
CA LEU A 183 1.98 -1.16 -15.52
C LEU A 183 1.32 -0.55 -16.76
N GLU A 184 1.35 -1.24 -17.92
CA GLU A 184 0.65 -0.82 -19.13
C GLU A 184 -0.86 -0.70 -18.90
N ARG A 185 -1.51 -1.72 -18.35
CA ARG A 185 -2.95 -1.71 -18.03
C ARG A 185 -3.32 -0.65 -17.00
N LEU A 186 -2.50 -0.50 -15.97
CA LEU A 186 -2.69 0.55 -14.97
C LEU A 186 -2.57 1.93 -15.62
N SER A 187 -1.58 2.14 -16.48
CA SER A 187 -1.40 3.38 -17.24
C SER A 187 -2.58 3.68 -18.13
N GLU A 188 -3.13 2.68 -18.84
CA GLU A 188 -4.33 2.80 -19.65
C GLU A 188 -5.54 3.24 -18.82
N ALA A 189 -5.84 2.54 -17.72
CA ALA A 189 -6.97 2.84 -16.82
C ALA A 189 -6.89 4.25 -16.20
N PHE A 190 -5.69 4.77 -16.00
CA PHE A 190 -5.45 6.08 -15.38
C PHE A 190 -5.09 7.19 -16.37
N ASP A 191 -5.34 6.98 -17.68
CA ASP A 191 -5.04 7.96 -18.74
C ASP A 191 -3.59 8.47 -18.64
N ARG A 192 -2.64 7.54 -18.48
CA ARG A 192 -1.20 7.75 -18.32
C ARG A 192 -0.78 8.60 -17.10
N ARG A 193 -1.70 8.92 -16.20
CA ARG A 193 -1.39 9.64 -14.95
C ARG A 193 -0.82 8.70 -13.90
N VAL A 194 0.35 8.17 -14.19
CA VAL A 194 1.03 7.17 -13.36
C VAL A 194 2.45 7.61 -13.06
N LEU A 195 2.91 7.37 -11.82
CA LEU A 195 4.29 7.46 -11.40
C LEU A 195 4.74 6.11 -10.86
N ILE A 196 6.04 5.84 -10.94
CA ILE A 196 6.64 4.65 -10.36
C ILE A 196 7.74 5.02 -9.36
N LEU A 197 7.87 4.22 -8.31
CA LEU A 197 8.90 4.39 -7.28
C LEU A 197 9.38 3.01 -6.83
N PRO A 198 10.63 2.61 -7.12
CA PRO A 198 11.23 1.41 -6.55
C PRO A 198 11.33 1.52 -5.01
N SER A 199 11.09 0.44 -4.28
CA SER A 199 11.34 0.41 -2.84
C SER A 199 12.82 0.59 -2.51
N GLY A 200 13.14 1.02 -1.29
CA GLY A 200 14.51 1.31 -0.89
C GLY A 200 15.47 0.11 -1.02
N ASP A 201 14.97 -1.11 -0.91
CA ASP A 201 15.70 -2.38 -1.14
C ASP A 201 15.56 -2.91 -2.57
N ARG A 202 14.81 -2.20 -3.43
CA ARG A 202 14.49 -2.56 -4.82
C ARG A 202 13.81 -3.92 -5.00
N ALA A 203 13.26 -4.50 -3.95
CA ALA A 203 12.49 -5.74 -4.02
C ALA A 203 11.08 -5.53 -4.58
N ASN A 204 10.57 -4.30 -4.47
CA ASN A 204 9.24 -3.91 -4.95
C ASN A 204 9.31 -2.68 -5.84
N THR A 205 8.33 -2.55 -6.72
CA THR A 205 8.00 -1.33 -7.47
C THR A 205 6.61 -0.87 -7.03
N ILE A 206 6.52 0.37 -6.55
CA ILE A 206 5.24 0.99 -6.19
C ILE A 206 4.79 1.87 -7.34
N ALA A 207 3.59 1.63 -7.85
CA ALA A 207 2.97 2.47 -8.86
C ALA A 207 1.87 3.34 -8.22
N PHE A 208 1.84 4.61 -8.62
CA PHE A 208 0.84 5.58 -8.18
C PHE A 208 -0.01 5.99 -9.36
N GLY A 209 -1.31 5.68 -9.33
CA GLY A 209 -2.28 6.11 -10.34
C GLY A 209 -3.13 7.27 -9.82
N PHE A 210 -3.26 8.36 -10.59
CA PHE A 210 -3.89 9.59 -10.12
C PHE A 210 -5.24 9.84 -10.80
N ARG A 211 -6.30 9.96 -10.01
CA ARG A 211 -7.60 10.45 -10.49
C ARG A 211 -7.67 11.97 -10.35
N THR A 212 -6.96 12.69 -11.21
CA THR A 212 -6.87 14.16 -11.18
C THR A 212 -6.81 14.73 -12.60
N ALA A 213 -7.18 15.99 -12.77
CA ALA A 213 -6.91 16.76 -14.00
C ALA A 213 -5.48 17.34 -13.99
N THR A 214 -4.84 17.41 -12.84
CA THR A 214 -3.47 17.93 -12.71
C THR A 214 -2.48 16.97 -13.37
N ARG A 215 -1.66 17.48 -14.29
CA ARG A 215 -0.59 16.71 -14.95
C ARG A 215 0.81 17.15 -14.52
N ARG A 216 0.92 18.18 -13.70
CA ARG A 216 2.21 18.79 -13.28
C ARG A 216 2.21 19.09 -11.80
N TRP A 217 3.31 18.72 -11.13
CA TRP A 217 3.53 19.02 -9.72
C TRP A 217 4.78 19.87 -9.55
N PRO A 218 4.69 21.08 -8.97
CA PRO A 218 5.87 21.91 -8.68
C PRO A 218 6.80 21.18 -7.70
N ILE A 219 8.06 20.99 -8.09
CA ILE A 219 9.03 20.23 -7.29
C ILE A 219 9.29 20.92 -5.94
N GLU A 220 9.29 22.23 -5.90
CA GLU A 220 9.51 22.97 -4.63
C GLU A 220 8.38 22.74 -3.62
N HIS A 221 7.11 22.55 -4.08
CA HIS A 221 6.02 22.18 -3.19
C HIS A 221 6.19 20.76 -2.66
N LEU A 222 6.62 19.83 -3.51
CA LEU A 222 6.90 18.45 -3.09
C LEU A 222 8.08 18.37 -2.11
N LYS A 223 9.16 19.18 -2.32
CA LYS A 223 10.28 19.28 -1.39
C LYS A 223 9.85 19.82 -0.01
N ALA A 224 9.09 20.91 0.01
CA ALA A 224 8.59 21.48 1.25
C ALA A 224 7.70 20.49 2.01
N ARG A 225 6.84 19.74 1.28
CA ARG A 225 6.01 18.69 1.86
C ARG A 225 6.84 17.50 2.36
N ALA A 226 7.84 17.05 1.61
CA ALA A 226 8.73 15.96 2.01
C ALA A 226 9.45 16.27 3.32
N ILE A 227 9.92 17.52 3.52
CA ILE A 227 10.55 17.93 4.78
C ILE A 227 9.55 17.85 5.95
N ARG A 228 8.32 18.35 5.79
CA ARG A 228 7.30 18.27 6.85
C ARG A 228 6.90 16.83 7.19
N LEU A 229 6.70 16.00 6.16
CA LEU A 229 6.34 14.61 6.35
C LEU A 229 7.49 13.80 6.99
N GLU A 230 8.75 14.13 6.66
CA GLU A 230 9.91 13.52 7.29
C GLU A 230 9.96 13.82 8.78
N GLN A 231 9.74 15.07 9.19
CA GLN A 231 9.67 15.49 10.60
C GLN A 231 8.53 14.79 11.37
N GLN A 232 7.41 14.53 10.68
CA GLN A 232 6.23 13.93 11.29
C GLN A 232 6.30 12.39 11.39
N PHE A 233 6.85 11.72 10.37
CA PHE A 233 6.71 10.27 10.21
C PHE A 233 8.03 9.50 10.21
N GLU A 234 9.16 10.13 9.89
CA GLU A 234 10.50 9.50 9.85
C GLU A 234 10.58 8.29 8.89
N LEU A 235 9.95 8.41 7.71
CA LEU A 235 9.86 7.32 6.72
C LEU A 235 10.83 7.45 5.54
N GLY A 236 11.63 8.52 5.46
CA GLY A 236 12.57 8.77 4.37
C GLY A 236 11.96 9.53 3.18
N PHE A 237 10.98 10.42 3.41
CA PHE A 237 10.26 11.15 2.33
C PHE A 237 11.16 11.95 1.41
N GLN A 238 12.25 12.53 1.93
CA GLN A 238 13.19 13.28 1.08
C GLN A 238 13.94 12.36 0.11
N ALA A 239 14.35 11.17 0.58
CA ALA A 239 14.98 10.16 -0.28
C ALA A 239 13.96 9.60 -1.30
N MET A 240 12.73 9.29 -0.86
CA MET A 240 11.66 8.85 -1.75
C MET A 240 11.35 9.89 -2.84
N LEU A 241 11.31 11.18 -2.51
CA LEU A 241 11.10 12.24 -3.51
C LEU A 241 12.26 12.30 -4.51
N LYS A 242 13.51 12.17 -4.07
CA LYS A 242 14.68 12.11 -4.96
C LYS A 242 14.56 10.95 -5.95
N ASP A 243 14.23 9.75 -5.45
CA ASP A 243 14.09 8.56 -6.28
C ASP A 243 12.87 8.67 -7.21
N LEU A 244 11.77 9.25 -6.75
CA LEU A 244 10.59 9.51 -7.57
C LEU A 244 10.92 10.43 -8.76
N LEU A 245 11.67 11.51 -8.52
CA LEU A 245 12.11 12.44 -9.58
C LEU A 245 13.10 11.80 -10.55
N ALA A 246 13.89 10.84 -10.10
CA ALA A 246 14.85 10.11 -10.94
C ALA A 246 14.20 9.05 -11.84
N ASN A 247 13.04 8.51 -11.45
CA ASN A 247 12.38 7.40 -12.14
C ASN A 247 11.16 7.82 -12.99
N ASN A 248 10.81 9.12 -13.00
CA ASN A 248 9.63 9.61 -13.72
C ASN A 248 9.97 10.84 -14.57
N ALA A 249 9.13 11.11 -15.56
CA ALA A 249 9.29 12.27 -16.42
C ALA A 249 9.14 13.60 -15.65
N GLY A 250 9.91 14.59 -16.05
CA GLY A 250 9.85 15.91 -15.43
C GLY A 250 10.86 16.90 -16.01
N SER A 251 10.87 18.08 -15.44
CA SER A 251 11.84 19.14 -15.72
C SER A 251 12.57 19.53 -14.43
N ALA A 252 13.43 20.52 -14.48
CA ALA A 252 14.11 21.05 -13.28
C ALA A 252 13.13 21.61 -12.22
N SER A 253 11.90 21.98 -12.60
CA SER A 253 10.91 22.61 -11.72
C SER A 253 9.60 21.83 -11.55
N GLN A 254 9.35 20.81 -12.39
CA GLN A 254 8.07 20.12 -12.45
C GLN A 254 8.24 18.60 -12.57
N LEU A 255 7.50 17.84 -11.76
CA LEU A 255 7.25 16.42 -11.97
C LEU A 255 6.00 16.29 -12.86
N LEU A 256 6.05 15.43 -13.88
CA LEU A 256 4.97 15.24 -14.84
C LEU A 256 4.21 13.94 -14.54
N LEU A 257 2.89 13.97 -14.71
CA LEU A 257 2.04 12.79 -14.73
C LEU A 257 1.73 12.44 -16.20
N GLY A 258 2.28 11.33 -16.66
CA GLY A 258 2.18 10.90 -18.05
C GLY A 258 3.22 11.54 -18.97
N ASP A 259 3.05 11.29 -20.27
CA ASP A 259 3.90 11.90 -21.30
C ASP A 259 3.70 13.42 -21.31
N ALA A 260 4.78 14.15 -21.53
CA ALA A 260 4.68 15.57 -21.85
C ALA A 260 4.09 15.70 -23.27
N ASP A 261 2.92 16.32 -23.40
CA ASP A 261 2.45 16.83 -24.68
C ASP A 261 3.30 18.01 -25.11
#